data_5831a74e910a09d115ba81eb97366431
#
_entry.id   5831a74e910a09d115ba81eb97366431
#
_cell.length_a   1.000
_cell.length_b   1.000
_cell.length_c   1.000
_cell.angle_alpha   90.00
_cell.angle_beta   90.00
_cell.angle_gamma   90.00
#
_symmetry.space_group_name_H-M   'P 1'
#
loop_
_entity.id
_entity.type
_entity.pdbx_description
1 polymer ?
#
loop_
_entity_poly.entity_id
_entity_poly.type
_entity_poly.pdbx_seq_one_letter_code
_entity_poly.pdbx_strand_id
1 'polypeptide(L)'
;MGTTRRAKITVFSVVVTGILSFLIASDVMILNEKRKANARIVSEKPEDSEFIEERFALAKLHLQRDEKNMALRILNDISQEKISDEIRAKALFNSANIYFRAAVDAKENFKTELVVPNLELAKLTYRKALELFPVHHGSRYNLERALQMAPERNFNASDDSIRPERGERAVTTMKLQAIGMP
;
A
#
# COMPACT_ATOMS: atom_id res chain seq x y z
N MET A 1 -21.01 -64.90 11.42
CA MET A 1 -21.32 -63.45 11.20
C MET A 1 -20.33 -62.45 11.87
N GLY A 2 -19.44 -62.88 12.77
CA GLY A 2 -18.49 -61.96 13.49
C GLY A 2 -17.21 -61.58 12.74
N THR A 3 -16.73 -62.36 11.80
CA THR A 3 -15.44 -62.18 11.09
C THR A 3 -15.48 -61.02 10.09
N THR A 4 -16.57 -60.83 9.37
CA THR A 4 -16.74 -59.74 8.39
C THR A 4 -16.83 -58.38 9.05
N ARG A 5 -17.41 -58.25 10.26
CA ARG A 5 -17.49 -57.02 11.01
C ARG A 5 -16.12 -56.60 11.56
N ARG A 6 -15.33 -57.55 12.07
CA ARG A 6 -13.95 -57.27 12.54
C ARG A 6 -13.03 -56.85 11.40
N ALA A 7 -13.13 -57.50 10.23
CA ALA A 7 -12.36 -57.12 9.04
C ALA A 7 -12.69 -55.68 8.56
N LYS A 8 -13.95 -55.29 8.58
CA LYS A 8 -14.37 -53.93 8.23
C LYS A 8 -13.83 -52.88 9.21
N ILE A 9 -13.81 -53.19 10.51
CA ILE A 9 -13.28 -52.29 11.55
C ILE A 9 -11.75 -52.11 11.39
N THR A 10 -11.03 -53.23 11.13
CA THR A 10 -9.56 -53.14 10.91
C THR A 10 -9.21 -52.36 9.65
N VAL A 11 -9.91 -52.58 8.54
CA VAL A 11 -9.72 -51.81 7.30
C VAL A 11 -10.00 -50.30 7.54
N PHE A 12 -11.10 -49.99 8.21
CA PHE A 12 -11.43 -48.60 8.57
C PHE A 12 -10.35 -47.98 9.45
N SER A 13 -9.88 -48.67 10.48
CA SER A 13 -8.80 -48.19 11.35
C SER A 13 -7.51 -47.94 10.58
N VAL A 14 -7.10 -48.81 9.67
CA VAL A 14 -5.89 -48.64 8.84
C VAL A 14 -6.03 -47.43 7.93
N VAL A 15 -7.19 -47.22 7.31
CA VAL A 15 -7.44 -46.04 6.45
C VAL A 15 -7.38 -44.76 7.26
N VAL A 16 -8.03 -44.69 8.42
CA VAL A 16 -8.01 -43.53 9.30
C VAL A 16 -6.58 -43.22 9.77
N THR A 17 -5.81 -44.24 10.18
CA THR A 17 -4.42 -44.06 10.59
C THR A 17 -3.55 -43.56 9.43
N GLY A 18 -3.77 -44.08 8.21
CA GLY A 18 -3.07 -43.62 7.02
C GLY A 18 -3.36 -42.15 6.70
N ILE A 19 -4.63 -41.71 6.77
CA ILE A 19 -5.02 -40.31 6.56
C ILE A 19 -4.40 -39.40 7.64
N LEU A 20 -4.46 -39.79 8.91
CA LEU A 20 -3.85 -39.04 9.99
C LEU A 20 -2.34 -38.89 9.82
N SER A 21 -1.66 -39.97 9.46
CA SER A 21 -0.21 -39.95 9.21
C SER A 21 0.15 -39.04 8.03
N PHE A 22 -0.64 -39.05 6.97
CA PHE A 22 -0.47 -38.16 5.83
C PHE A 22 -0.65 -36.66 6.22
N LEU A 23 -1.69 -36.36 7.00
CA LEU A 23 -1.94 -35.00 7.48
C LEU A 23 -0.79 -34.49 8.38
N ILE A 24 -0.31 -35.33 9.30
CA ILE A 24 0.82 -34.98 10.17
C ILE A 24 2.08 -34.76 9.33
N ALA A 25 2.35 -35.60 8.35
CA ALA A 25 3.53 -35.44 7.48
C ALA A 25 3.46 -34.12 6.67
N SER A 26 2.27 -33.77 6.15
CA SER A 26 2.06 -32.50 5.44
C SER A 26 2.27 -31.28 6.35
N ASP A 27 1.76 -31.31 7.57
CA ASP A 27 1.95 -30.23 8.55
C ASP A 27 3.41 -30.05 8.93
N VAL A 28 4.15 -31.15 9.14
CA VAL A 28 5.59 -31.12 9.42
C VAL A 28 6.37 -30.51 8.27
N MET A 29 5.99 -30.84 7.02
CA MET A 29 6.62 -30.26 5.82
C MET A 29 6.40 -28.76 5.75
N ILE A 30 5.16 -28.29 5.92
CA ILE A 30 4.81 -26.87 5.93
C ILE A 30 5.56 -26.13 7.06
N LEU A 31 5.64 -26.74 8.25
CA LEU A 31 6.35 -26.15 9.38
C LEU A 31 7.85 -25.99 9.10
N ASN A 32 8.44 -26.96 8.41
CA ASN A 32 9.85 -26.92 8.04
C ASN A 32 10.13 -25.80 7.01
N GLU A 33 9.26 -25.63 6.01
CA GLU A 33 9.36 -24.54 5.05
C GLU A 33 9.20 -23.15 5.72
N LYS A 34 8.25 -23.00 6.64
CA LYS A 34 8.11 -21.78 7.46
C LYS A 34 9.36 -21.48 8.30
N ARG A 35 9.99 -22.50 8.88
CA ARG A 35 11.26 -22.33 9.62
C ARG A 35 12.38 -21.85 8.72
N LYS A 36 12.49 -22.39 7.50
CA LYS A 36 13.48 -21.95 6.51
C LYS A 36 13.21 -20.48 6.09
N ALA A 37 11.96 -20.12 5.79
CA ALA A 37 11.58 -18.75 5.48
C ALA A 37 11.95 -17.78 6.62
N ASN A 38 11.63 -18.12 7.88
CA ASN A 38 12.02 -17.33 9.03
C ASN A 38 13.53 -17.20 9.16
N ALA A 39 14.30 -18.27 8.90
CA ALA A 39 15.76 -18.22 8.94
C ALA A 39 16.32 -17.28 7.85
N ARG A 40 15.73 -17.26 6.64
CA ARG A 40 16.11 -16.33 5.58
C ARG A 40 15.79 -14.88 5.95
N ILE A 41 14.65 -14.63 6.58
CA ILE A 41 14.29 -13.28 7.09
C ILE A 41 15.33 -12.81 8.13
N VAL A 42 15.66 -13.66 9.10
CA VAL A 42 16.64 -13.34 10.16
C VAL A 42 18.05 -13.12 9.60
N SER A 43 18.43 -13.87 8.56
CA SER A 43 19.72 -13.70 7.89
C SER A 43 19.77 -12.56 6.86
N GLU A 44 18.71 -11.75 6.78
CA GLU A 44 18.56 -10.64 5.81
C GLU A 44 18.69 -11.09 4.34
N LYS A 45 18.29 -12.30 4.04
CA LYS A 45 18.25 -12.88 2.69
C LYS A 45 16.86 -13.42 2.35
N PRO A 46 15.79 -12.62 2.49
CA PRO A 46 14.44 -13.06 2.14
C PRO A 46 14.33 -13.31 0.63
N GLU A 47 13.50 -14.27 0.27
CA GLU A 47 13.22 -14.65 -1.10
C GLU A 47 11.74 -14.37 -1.44
N ASP A 48 11.41 -14.36 -2.73
CA ASP A 48 10.01 -14.32 -3.18
C ASP A 48 9.40 -15.71 -3.01
N SER A 49 8.71 -15.89 -1.92
CA SER A 49 8.11 -17.16 -1.51
C SER A 49 6.59 -17.02 -1.33
N GLU A 50 5.91 -18.15 -1.08
CA GLU A 50 4.47 -18.14 -0.76
C GLU A 50 4.16 -17.53 0.63
N PHE A 51 5.18 -17.33 1.48
CA PHE A 51 5.00 -16.79 2.83
C PHE A 51 4.96 -15.27 2.81
N ILE A 52 3.82 -14.72 3.21
CA ILE A 52 3.54 -13.29 3.20
C ILE A 52 4.57 -12.50 4.02
N GLU A 53 4.98 -13.04 5.16
CA GLU A 53 5.97 -12.43 6.05
C GLU A 53 7.33 -12.28 5.35
N GLU A 54 7.75 -13.29 4.58
CA GLU A 54 9.00 -13.26 3.82
C GLU A 54 8.94 -12.23 2.69
N ARG A 55 7.81 -12.14 1.98
CA ARG A 55 7.59 -11.13 0.94
C ARG A 55 7.58 -9.71 1.49
N PHE A 56 7.01 -9.48 2.68
CA PHE A 56 7.16 -8.18 3.35
C PHE A 56 8.62 -7.87 3.71
N ALA A 57 9.37 -8.87 4.17
CA ALA A 57 10.79 -8.72 4.46
C ALA A 57 11.59 -8.43 3.19
N LEU A 58 11.27 -9.09 2.07
CA LEU A 58 11.86 -8.83 0.76
C LEU A 58 11.57 -7.40 0.28
N ALA A 59 10.33 -6.94 0.39
CA ALA A 59 9.98 -5.55 0.07
C ALA A 59 10.78 -4.55 0.92
N LYS A 60 10.95 -4.82 2.22
CA LYS A 60 11.78 -4.00 3.11
C LYS A 60 13.26 -4.00 2.66
N LEU A 61 13.81 -5.15 2.28
CA LEU A 61 15.19 -5.25 1.78
C LEU A 61 15.38 -4.41 0.52
N HIS A 62 14.45 -4.44 -0.44
CA HIS A 62 14.49 -3.59 -1.63
C HIS A 62 14.47 -2.10 -1.27
N LEU A 63 13.68 -1.71 -0.25
CA LEU A 63 13.68 -0.31 0.23
C LEU A 63 15.03 0.10 0.84
N GLN A 64 15.70 -0.78 1.56
CA GLN A 64 17.04 -0.51 2.11
C GLN A 64 18.09 -0.32 1.02
N ARG A 65 17.87 -0.90 -0.18
CA ARG A 65 18.71 -0.76 -1.36
C ARG A 65 18.30 0.39 -2.28
N ASP A 66 17.34 1.22 -1.86
CA ASP A 66 16.71 2.30 -2.65
C ASP A 66 15.97 1.81 -3.92
N GLU A 67 15.65 0.53 -3.98
CA GLU A 67 14.92 -0.11 -5.08
C GLU A 67 13.40 0.03 -4.87
N LYS A 68 12.90 1.27 -4.79
CA LYS A 68 11.50 1.60 -4.43
C LYS A 68 10.48 0.92 -5.34
N ASN A 69 10.75 0.82 -6.64
CA ASN A 69 9.84 0.21 -7.60
C ASN A 69 9.64 -1.28 -7.36
N MET A 70 10.71 -2.00 -6.99
CA MET A 70 10.62 -3.43 -6.67
C MET A 70 9.80 -3.66 -5.38
N ALA A 71 10.06 -2.85 -4.36
CA ALA A 71 9.27 -2.90 -3.12
C ALA A 71 7.78 -2.62 -3.38
N LEU A 72 7.45 -1.59 -4.15
CA LEU A 72 6.08 -1.26 -4.53
C LEU A 72 5.39 -2.39 -5.30
N ARG A 73 6.12 -3.04 -6.21
CA ARG A 73 5.59 -4.19 -6.97
C ARG A 73 5.21 -5.34 -6.02
N ILE A 74 6.12 -5.76 -5.15
CA ILE A 74 5.85 -6.84 -4.18
C ILE A 74 4.66 -6.50 -3.28
N LEU A 75 4.61 -5.27 -2.74
CA LEU A 75 3.51 -4.83 -1.88
C LEU A 75 2.18 -4.75 -2.64
N ASN A 76 2.19 -4.32 -3.91
CA ASN A 76 1.01 -4.33 -4.75
C ASN A 76 0.51 -5.76 -4.98
N ASP A 77 1.40 -6.69 -5.29
CA ASP A 77 1.04 -8.09 -5.49
C ASP A 77 0.37 -8.68 -4.24
N ILE A 78 0.95 -8.44 -3.04
CA ILE A 78 0.33 -8.85 -1.77
C ILE A 78 -1.07 -8.22 -1.60
N SER A 79 -1.24 -6.94 -1.97
CA SER A 79 -2.53 -6.24 -1.82
C SER A 79 -3.65 -6.78 -2.72
N GLN A 80 -3.31 -7.47 -3.81
CA GLN A 80 -4.25 -8.06 -4.76
C GLN A 80 -4.58 -9.53 -4.48
N GLU A 81 -3.87 -10.17 -3.56
CA GLU A 81 -4.10 -11.58 -3.23
C GLU A 81 -5.42 -11.81 -2.49
N LYS A 82 -5.93 -13.05 -2.61
CA LYS A 82 -7.13 -13.50 -1.88
C LYS A 82 -6.77 -13.92 -0.44
N ILE A 83 -6.34 -12.96 0.34
CA ILE A 83 -5.96 -13.11 1.75
C ILE A 83 -6.78 -12.13 2.61
N SER A 84 -6.54 -12.12 3.93
CA SER A 84 -7.30 -11.23 4.83
C SER A 84 -7.14 -9.76 4.47
N ASP A 85 -8.22 -8.98 4.60
CA ASP A 85 -8.23 -7.54 4.32
C ASP A 85 -7.25 -6.78 5.22
N GLU A 86 -6.99 -7.27 6.42
CA GLU A 86 -5.98 -6.70 7.31
C GLU A 86 -4.57 -6.78 6.71
N ILE A 87 -4.19 -7.93 6.15
CA ILE A 87 -2.86 -8.11 5.53
C ILE A 87 -2.75 -7.26 4.25
N ARG A 88 -3.80 -7.24 3.43
CA ARG A 88 -3.88 -6.39 2.23
C ARG A 88 -3.76 -4.92 2.58
N ALA A 89 -4.46 -4.47 3.63
CA ALA A 89 -4.36 -3.10 4.13
C ALA A 89 -2.96 -2.76 4.64
N LYS A 90 -2.25 -3.70 5.30
CA LYS A 90 -0.85 -3.52 5.69
C LYS A 90 0.08 -3.35 4.49
N ALA A 91 -0.14 -4.09 3.40
CA ALA A 91 0.63 -3.93 2.17
C ALA A 91 0.40 -2.55 1.55
N LEU A 92 -0.86 -2.11 1.45
CA LEU A 92 -1.22 -0.78 0.98
C LEU A 92 -0.65 0.32 1.88
N PHE A 93 -0.70 0.16 3.19
CA PHE A 93 -0.09 1.09 4.14
C PHE A 93 1.41 1.25 3.90
N ASN A 94 2.13 0.15 3.70
CA ASN A 94 3.56 0.19 3.40
C ASN A 94 3.84 0.86 2.05
N SER A 95 3.03 0.60 1.02
CA SER A 95 3.12 1.29 -0.27
C SER A 95 2.89 2.80 -0.14
N ALA A 96 1.88 3.19 0.62
CA ALA A 96 1.59 4.60 0.89
C ALA A 96 2.73 5.31 1.63
N ASN A 97 3.39 4.61 2.57
CA ASN A 97 4.56 5.13 3.28
C ASN A 97 5.74 5.37 2.31
N ILE A 98 5.91 4.55 1.27
CA ILE A 98 6.95 4.77 0.26
C ILE A 98 6.68 6.08 -0.50
N TYR A 99 5.45 6.30 -0.96
CA TYR A 99 5.07 7.55 -1.62
C TYR A 99 5.20 8.76 -0.69
N PHE A 100 4.74 8.63 0.56
CA PHE A 100 4.84 9.71 1.53
C PHE A 100 6.30 10.12 1.80
N ARG A 101 7.20 9.14 1.99
CA ARG A 101 8.64 9.39 2.14
C ARG A 101 9.23 10.03 0.89
N ALA A 102 8.86 9.55 -0.30
CA ALA A 102 9.31 10.14 -1.55
C ALA A 102 8.91 11.62 -1.68
N ALA A 103 7.73 12.01 -1.17
CA ALA A 103 7.31 13.40 -1.12
C ALA A 103 8.13 14.23 -0.13
N VAL A 104 8.44 13.67 1.05
CA VAL A 104 9.29 14.34 2.05
C VAL A 104 10.71 14.51 1.50
N ASP A 105 11.30 13.46 0.95
CA ASP A 105 12.62 13.49 0.32
C ASP A 105 12.67 14.53 -0.82
N ALA A 106 11.62 14.60 -1.65
CA ALA A 106 11.51 15.57 -2.73
C ALA A 106 11.47 17.01 -2.19
N LYS A 107 10.73 17.24 -1.11
CA LYS A 107 10.66 18.54 -0.45
C LYS A 107 12.03 18.97 0.11
N GLU A 108 12.72 18.08 0.78
CA GLU A 108 14.04 18.32 1.35
C GLU A 108 15.10 18.59 0.28
N ASN A 109 14.98 17.95 -0.88
CA ASN A 109 15.88 18.14 -2.02
C ASN A 109 15.41 19.23 -3.03
N PHE A 110 14.45 20.06 -2.66
CA PHE A 110 13.92 21.16 -3.48
C PHE A 110 13.32 20.73 -4.84
N LYS A 111 12.91 19.47 -4.97
CA LYS A 111 12.22 18.91 -6.14
C LYS A 111 10.71 19.09 -6.00
N THR A 112 10.26 20.34 -5.96
CA THR A 112 8.89 20.73 -5.61
C THR A 112 7.83 20.11 -6.53
N GLU A 113 8.17 19.86 -7.78
CA GLU A 113 7.31 19.23 -8.79
C GLU A 113 6.93 17.78 -8.45
N LEU A 114 7.74 17.09 -7.61
CA LEU A 114 7.50 15.71 -7.18
C LEU A 114 6.75 15.62 -5.86
N VAL A 115 6.64 16.71 -5.10
CA VAL A 115 6.03 16.69 -3.76
C VAL A 115 4.55 16.37 -3.85
N VAL A 116 3.78 17.17 -4.60
CA VAL A 116 2.33 17.01 -4.69
C VAL A 116 1.93 15.66 -5.32
N PRO A 117 2.49 15.24 -6.47
CA PRO A 117 2.14 13.93 -7.04
C PRO A 117 2.36 12.77 -6.06
N ASN A 118 3.47 12.75 -5.35
CA ASN A 118 3.74 11.69 -4.37
C ASN A 118 2.79 11.77 -3.15
N LEU A 119 2.42 12.96 -2.68
CA LEU A 119 1.42 13.09 -1.61
C LEU A 119 0.03 12.62 -2.06
N GLU A 120 -0.39 12.90 -3.29
CA GLU A 120 -1.66 12.42 -3.82
C GLU A 120 -1.70 10.89 -3.91
N LEU A 121 -0.61 10.26 -4.40
CA LEU A 121 -0.47 8.79 -4.41
C LEU A 121 -0.51 8.22 -2.99
N ALA A 122 0.16 8.85 -2.04
CA ALA A 122 0.13 8.43 -0.64
C ALA A 122 -1.29 8.51 -0.06
N LYS A 123 -1.99 9.64 -0.23
CA LYS A 123 -3.36 9.84 0.25
C LYS A 123 -4.33 8.82 -0.32
N LEU A 124 -4.27 8.61 -1.65
CA LEU A 124 -5.10 7.60 -2.33
C LEU A 124 -4.86 6.21 -1.76
N THR A 125 -3.60 5.84 -1.57
CA THR A 125 -3.22 4.50 -1.11
C THR A 125 -3.57 4.28 0.37
N TYR A 126 -3.42 5.29 1.24
CA TYR A 126 -3.90 5.23 2.63
C TYR A 126 -5.42 5.06 2.71
N ARG A 127 -6.20 5.76 1.85
CA ARG A 127 -7.66 5.57 1.79
C ARG A 127 -8.03 4.15 1.41
N LYS A 128 -7.40 3.59 0.36
CA LYS A 128 -7.61 2.19 -0.01
C LYS A 128 -7.30 1.22 1.14
N ALA A 129 -6.25 1.48 1.93
CA ALA A 129 -5.96 0.67 3.11
C ALA A 129 -7.08 0.78 4.16
N LEU A 130 -7.64 1.96 4.36
CA LEU A 130 -8.74 2.20 5.30
C LEU A 130 -10.09 1.66 4.80
N GLU A 131 -10.31 1.59 3.50
CA GLU A 131 -11.48 0.92 2.92
C GLU A 131 -11.48 -0.58 3.23
N LEU A 132 -10.31 -1.23 3.17
CA LEU A 132 -10.17 -2.65 3.54
C LEU A 132 -10.18 -2.87 5.05
N PHE A 133 -9.53 -2.01 5.82
CA PHE A 133 -9.38 -2.16 7.26
C PHE A 133 -9.53 -0.81 7.97
N PRO A 134 -10.78 -0.38 8.26
CA PRO A 134 -11.08 0.96 8.78
C PRO A 134 -10.43 1.31 10.13
N VAL A 135 -10.06 0.30 10.92
CA VAL A 135 -9.41 0.50 12.23
C VAL A 135 -7.88 0.61 12.16
N HIS A 136 -7.29 0.68 10.96
CA HIS A 136 -5.84 0.79 10.79
C HIS A 136 -5.32 2.18 11.20
N HIS A 137 -4.93 2.32 12.45
CA HIS A 137 -4.51 3.61 13.03
C HIS A 137 -3.34 4.27 12.28
N GLY A 138 -2.37 3.48 11.83
CA GLY A 138 -1.22 4.00 11.06
C GLY A 138 -1.62 4.68 9.75
N SER A 139 -2.56 4.09 9.01
CA SER A 139 -3.08 4.68 7.77
C SER A 139 -3.84 5.97 8.04
N ARG A 140 -4.66 6.01 9.09
CA ARG A 140 -5.41 7.22 9.48
C ARG A 140 -4.48 8.35 9.85
N TYR A 141 -3.52 8.08 10.73
CA TYR A 141 -2.53 9.07 11.16
C TYR A 141 -1.69 9.64 10.01
N ASN A 142 -1.17 8.75 9.14
CA ASN A 142 -0.33 9.20 8.03
C ASN A 142 -1.15 9.87 6.91
N LEU A 143 -2.40 9.48 6.70
CA LEU A 143 -3.32 10.19 5.81
C LEU A 143 -3.54 11.63 6.28
N GLU A 144 -3.79 11.83 7.56
CA GLU A 144 -3.96 13.17 8.14
C GLU A 144 -2.70 14.03 7.91
N ARG A 145 -1.52 13.48 8.16
CA ARG A 145 -0.25 14.17 7.88
C ARG A 145 -0.09 14.54 6.40
N ALA A 146 -0.47 13.63 5.49
CA ALA A 146 -0.41 13.90 4.06
C ALA A 146 -1.39 15.00 3.65
N LEU A 147 -2.58 15.04 4.25
CA LEU A 147 -3.58 16.08 4.05
C LEU A 147 -3.11 17.45 4.59
N GLN A 148 -2.40 17.46 5.71
CA GLN A 148 -1.80 18.71 6.23
C GLN A 148 -0.71 19.26 5.30
N MET A 149 0.08 18.38 4.65
CA MET A 149 1.13 18.79 3.72
C MET A 149 0.57 19.23 2.35
N ALA A 150 -0.51 18.61 1.88
CA ALA A 150 -1.21 18.96 0.65
C ALA A 150 -2.73 18.86 0.89
N PRO A 151 -3.38 19.93 1.36
CA PRO A 151 -4.82 19.98 1.54
C PRO A 151 -5.56 19.72 0.23
N GLU A 152 -6.71 19.07 0.33
CA GLU A 152 -7.58 18.90 -0.84
C GLU A 152 -8.19 20.24 -1.23
N ARG A 153 -8.10 20.55 -2.52
CA ARG A 153 -8.82 21.72 -3.05
C ARG A 153 -10.28 21.35 -3.19
N ASN A 154 -11.13 21.99 -2.42
CA ASN A 154 -12.58 21.92 -2.60
C ASN A 154 -12.95 22.69 -3.87
N PHE A 155 -13.03 22.03 -5.02
CA PHE A 155 -13.51 22.64 -6.26
C PHE A 155 -14.97 23.12 -6.17
N ASN A 156 -15.72 22.72 -5.14
CA ASN A 156 -17.10 23.12 -4.88
C ASN A 156 -17.25 24.29 -3.87
N ALA A 157 -16.21 24.65 -3.18
CA ALA A 157 -16.18 25.95 -2.53
C ALA A 157 -15.94 26.95 -3.64
N SER A 158 -16.96 27.69 -4.03
CA SER A 158 -16.79 28.92 -4.81
C SER A 158 -15.62 29.66 -4.19
N ASP A 159 -14.52 29.72 -4.95
CA ASP A 159 -13.27 30.34 -4.51
C ASP A 159 -13.47 31.86 -4.45
N ASP A 160 -14.28 32.28 -3.46
CA ASP A 160 -14.39 33.68 -3.08
C ASP A 160 -13.05 34.25 -2.52
N SER A 161 -12.03 33.36 -2.35
CA SER A 161 -10.70 33.77 -1.90
C SER A 161 -9.77 34.14 -3.05
N ILE A 162 -10.10 33.84 -4.31
CA ILE A 162 -9.54 34.51 -5.48
C ILE A 162 -10.42 35.71 -5.81
N ARG A 163 -10.60 36.63 -4.84
CA ARG A 163 -10.69 38.00 -5.26
C ARG A 163 -9.36 38.30 -5.93
N PRO A 164 -9.32 38.57 -7.24
CA PRO A 164 -8.18 39.24 -7.79
C PRO A 164 -8.05 40.48 -6.91
N GLU A 165 -6.93 40.63 -6.21
CA GLU A 165 -6.59 41.91 -5.64
C GLU A 165 -6.94 42.90 -6.72
N ARG A 166 -7.64 43.95 -6.33
CA ARG A 166 -8.07 45.06 -7.16
C ARG A 166 -6.82 45.78 -7.65
N GLY A 167 -5.98 45.01 -8.35
CA GLY A 167 -4.83 45.44 -9.11
C GLY A 167 -5.39 46.11 -10.31
N GLU A 168 -5.41 47.46 -10.22
CA GLU A 168 -5.28 48.38 -11.31
C GLU A 168 -6.08 48.01 -12.57
N ARG A 169 -7.34 48.44 -12.59
CA ARG A 169 -7.96 48.79 -13.86
C ARG A 169 -6.98 49.71 -14.56
N ALA A 170 -6.26 49.20 -15.54
CA ALA A 170 -5.58 50.03 -16.52
C ALA A 170 -6.69 50.86 -17.18
N VAL A 171 -6.82 52.07 -16.73
CA VAL A 171 -7.64 53.07 -17.38
C VAL A 171 -6.93 53.36 -18.68
N THR A 172 -7.30 52.63 -19.73
CA THR A 172 -6.94 52.99 -21.10
C THR A 172 -7.71 54.27 -21.44
N THR A 173 -7.18 55.40 -21.08
CA THR A 173 -7.62 56.65 -21.61
C THR A 173 -7.18 56.71 -23.06
N MET A 174 -8.00 56.17 -23.95
CA MET A 174 -7.99 56.53 -25.37
C MET A 174 -8.45 57.98 -25.45
N LYS A 175 -7.51 58.91 -25.52
CA LYS A 175 -7.74 60.26 -25.98
C LYS A 175 -8.06 60.17 -27.46
N LEU A 176 -9.34 60.16 -27.79
CA LEU A 176 -9.81 60.45 -29.14
C LEU A 176 -9.54 61.92 -29.39
N GLN A 177 -8.44 62.22 -30.04
CA GLN A 177 -8.16 63.50 -30.58
C GLN A 177 -9.02 63.64 -31.85
N ALA A 178 -10.15 64.31 -31.74
CA ALA A 178 -10.92 64.77 -32.89
C ALA A 178 -10.09 65.71 -33.71
N ILE A 179 -9.58 65.22 -34.83
CA ILE A 179 -8.97 66.13 -35.85
C ILE A 179 -10.14 66.75 -36.57
N GLY A 180 -10.33 68.08 -36.29
CA GLY A 180 -11.23 68.89 -37.09
C GLY A 180 -10.68 69.03 -38.49
N MET A 181 -11.53 68.87 -39.47
CA MET A 181 -11.32 69.32 -40.84
C MET A 181 -12.03 70.65 -41.08
N PRO A 182 -11.48 71.45 -42.00
CA PRO A 182 -11.90 72.77 -42.28
C PRO A 182 -13.27 72.87 -42.98
#